data_56adc5e5cdd7518438f1ebc42d75a04d
#
_entry.id   56adc5e5cdd7518438f1ebc42d75a04d
#
_cell.length_a   1.000
_cell.length_b   1.000
_cell.length_c   1.000
_cell.angle_alpha   90.00
_cell.angle_beta   90.00
_cell.angle_gamma   90.00
#
_symmetry.space_group_name_H-M   'P 1'
#
loop_
_entity.id
_entity.type
_entity.pdbx_description
1 polymer ?
#
loop_
_entity_poly.entity_id
_entity_poly.type
_entity_poly.pdbx_seq_one_letter_code
_entity_poly.pdbx_strand_id
1 'polypeptide(L)'
;MSREKVFKTMDGNEAAAHIAYAFTEVAPIFPITPSSPMAEHVDEWAAHGRKNLFGVPVLVQEMQSEKGAAGTLHGALNAGALTTTFTSSQGMMIMLSNMFKVAGELLPAVFHAASRTIASNGYTIFAGHDDVMAMRGTGICMMAESSVQEVMDLAAVVHATAISCRVPIINFFD
;
A
#
# COMPACT_ATOMS: atom_id res chain seq x y z
N MET A 1 -29.95 -8.39 -13.91
CA MET A 1 -29.11 -9.59 -14.02
C MET A 1 -28.32 -9.72 -12.73
N SER A 2 -28.54 -10.74 -11.91
CA SER A 2 -27.68 -11.00 -10.75
C SER A 2 -26.33 -11.47 -11.30
N ARG A 3 -25.25 -10.72 -11.01
CA ARG A 3 -23.89 -11.21 -11.30
C ARG A 3 -23.65 -12.44 -10.43
N GLU A 4 -23.23 -13.53 -11.03
CA GLU A 4 -22.80 -14.71 -10.32
C GLU A 4 -21.63 -14.34 -9.40
N LYS A 5 -21.69 -14.73 -8.12
CA LYS A 5 -20.61 -14.49 -7.17
C LYS A 5 -19.45 -15.43 -7.51
N VAL A 6 -18.28 -14.88 -7.72
CA VAL A 6 -17.04 -15.63 -7.92
C VAL A 6 -16.33 -15.73 -6.58
N PHE A 7 -15.98 -16.96 -6.19
CA PHE A 7 -15.18 -17.23 -5.00
C PHE A 7 -13.76 -17.63 -5.41
N LYS A 8 -12.76 -17.08 -4.72
CA LYS A 8 -11.35 -17.40 -4.93
C LYS A 8 -10.66 -17.53 -3.57
N THR A 9 -9.80 -18.53 -3.43
CA THR A 9 -8.90 -18.64 -2.27
C THR A 9 -7.68 -17.76 -2.54
N MET A 10 -7.37 -16.87 -1.60
CA MET A 10 -6.21 -15.97 -1.65
C MET A 10 -5.80 -15.55 -0.23
N ASP A 11 -4.63 -15.00 -0.08
CA ASP A 11 -4.21 -14.36 1.17
C ASP A 11 -4.49 -12.85 1.18
N GLY A 12 -4.17 -12.19 2.30
CA GLY A 12 -4.35 -10.74 2.45
C GLY A 12 -3.48 -9.92 1.51
N ASN A 13 -2.27 -10.38 1.21
CA ASN A 13 -1.37 -9.69 0.28
C ASN A 13 -1.93 -9.69 -1.15
N GLU A 14 -2.41 -10.84 -1.64
CA GLU A 14 -3.03 -10.92 -2.97
C GLU A 14 -4.31 -10.07 -3.03
N ALA A 15 -5.13 -10.08 -1.97
CA ALA A 15 -6.35 -9.29 -1.89
C ALA A 15 -6.06 -7.77 -1.96
N ALA A 16 -5.12 -7.28 -1.13
CA ALA A 16 -4.71 -5.88 -1.12
C ALA A 16 -4.10 -5.46 -2.47
N ALA A 17 -3.16 -6.26 -3.00
CA ALA A 17 -2.53 -6.00 -4.29
C ALA A 17 -3.55 -5.93 -5.43
N HIS A 18 -4.55 -6.82 -5.42
CA HIS A 18 -5.59 -6.87 -6.44
C HIS A 18 -6.35 -5.55 -6.56
N ILE A 19 -6.75 -4.98 -5.43
CA ILE A 19 -7.48 -3.71 -5.38
C ILE A 19 -6.53 -2.55 -5.63
N ALA A 20 -5.36 -2.53 -4.98
CA ALA A 20 -4.37 -1.48 -5.17
C ALA A 20 -4.01 -1.31 -6.65
N TYR A 21 -3.78 -2.42 -7.37
CA TYR A 21 -3.48 -2.40 -8.79
C TYR A 21 -4.53 -1.62 -9.60
N ALA A 22 -5.81 -1.81 -9.29
CA ALA A 22 -6.88 -1.17 -10.03
C ALA A 22 -6.85 0.37 -9.92
N PHE A 23 -6.47 0.91 -8.76
CA PHE A 23 -6.47 2.35 -8.48
C PHE A 23 -5.11 3.03 -8.68
N THR A 24 -4.06 2.30 -9.03
CA THR A 24 -2.68 2.78 -9.06
C THR A 24 -2.21 3.03 -10.48
N GLU A 25 -1.55 4.15 -10.72
CA GLU A 25 -0.82 4.46 -11.95
C GLU A 25 0.68 4.19 -11.79
N VAL A 26 1.24 4.53 -10.61
CA VAL A 26 2.66 4.34 -10.30
C VAL A 26 2.82 3.60 -8.97
N ALA A 27 3.59 2.53 -8.97
CA ALA A 27 3.93 1.76 -7.78
C ALA A 27 5.44 1.74 -7.57
N PRO A 28 6.00 2.69 -6.82
CA PRO A 28 7.38 2.58 -6.36
C PRO A 28 7.45 1.55 -5.24
N ILE A 29 8.31 0.55 -5.39
CA ILE A 29 8.41 -0.58 -4.47
C ILE A 29 9.83 -0.74 -3.94
N PHE A 30 9.95 -1.27 -2.74
CA PHE A 30 11.15 -1.89 -2.19
C PHE A 30 10.66 -3.01 -1.26
N PRO A 31 10.73 -4.28 -1.74
CA PRO A 31 10.11 -5.40 -1.05
C PRO A 31 10.65 -5.63 0.37
N ILE A 32 9.74 -5.83 1.31
CA ILE A 32 10.05 -6.18 2.70
C ILE A 32 9.02 -7.19 3.23
N THR A 33 9.50 -8.27 3.87
CA THR A 33 8.63 -9.29 4.48
C THR A 33 7.86 -8.70 5.68
N PRO A 34 6.53 -8.99 5.81
CA PRO A 34 5.69 -9.89 5.00
C PRO A 34 4.95 -9.21 3.83
N SER A 35 5.22 -7.95 3.52
CA SER A 35 4.52 -7.19 2.47
C SER A 35 5.06 -7.46 1.05
N SER A 36 6.19 -8.15 0.89
CA SER A 36 6.81 -8.44 -0.41
C SER A 36 5.84 -9.02 -1.45
N PRO A 37 4.97 -10.00 -1.12
CA PRO A 37 4.06 -10.58 -2.11
C PRO A 37 3.11 -9.56 -2.75
N MET A 38 2.72 -8.49 -2.05
CA MET A 38 1.90 -7.42 -2.66
C MET A 38 2.64 -6.77 -3.84
N ALA A 39 3.89 -6.40 -3.63
CA ALA A 39 4.73 -5.78 -4.65
C ALA A 39 5.00 -6.75 -5.82
N GLU A 40 5.29 -8.01 -5.51
CA GLU A 40 5.54 -9.08 -6.49
C GLU A 40 4.32 -9.31 -7.39
N HIS A 41 3.11 -9.39 -6.82
CA HIS A 41 1.88 -9.52 -7.61
C HIS A 41 1.65 -8.32 -8.54
N VAL A 42 1.85 -7.10 -8.03
CA VAL A 42 1.67 -5.89 -8.83
C VAL A 42 2.65 -5.85 -10.00
N ASP A 43 3.93 -6.21 -9.76
CA ASP A 43 4.95 -6.24 -10.78
C ASP A 43 4.67 -7.33 -11.84
N GLU A 44 4.32 -8.53 -11.40
CA GLU A 44 3.94 -9.62 -12.30
C GLU A 44 2.76 -9.24 -13.20
N TRP A 45 1.70 -8.68 -12.62
CA TRP A 45 0.53 -8.27 -13.39
C TRP A 45 0.83 -7.13 -14.37
N ALA A 46 1.69 -6.20 -13.98
CA ALA A 46 2.13 -5.11 -14.86
C ALA A 46 2.95 -5.66 -16.04
N ALA A 47 3.89 -6.57 -15.78
CA ALA A 47 4.69 -7.24 -16.79
C ALA A 47 3.84 -8.03 -17.79
N HIS A 48 2.72 -8.62 -17.38
CA HIS A 48 1.74 -9.29 -18.22
C HIS A 48 0.74 -8.34 -18.90
N GLY A 49 0.88 -7.04 -18.73
CA GLY A 49 0.04 -6.03 -19.39
C GLY A 49 -1.38 -5.90 -18.82
N ARG A 50 -1.63 -6.37 -17.58
CA ARG A 50 -2.90 -6.13 -16.90
C ARG A 50 -3.16 -4.63 -16.83
N LYS A 51 -4.38 -4.21 -17.14
CA LYS A 51 -4.77 -2.81 -17.11
C LYS A 51 -5.42 -2.45 -15.77
N ASN A 52 -5.08 -1.26 -15.26
CA ASN A 52 -5.77 -0.62 -14.16
C ASN A 52 -7.11 -0.01 -14.59
N LEU A 53 -7.81 0.70 -13.72
CA LEU A 53 -9.08 1.38 -14.02
C LEU A 53 -8.94 2.50 -15.07
N PHE A 54 -7.72 3.00 -15.28
CA PHE A 54 -7.44 4.06 -16.27
C PHE A 54 -7.07 3.49 -17.64
N GLY A 55 -7.07 2.17 -17.80
CA GLY A 55 -6.85 1.49 -19.07
C GLY A 55 -5.38 1.28 -19.45
N VAL A 56 -4.46 1.49 -18.54
CA VAL A 56 -3.00 1.31 -18.73
C VAL A 56 -2.42 0.36 -17.69
N PRO A 57 -1.31 -0.33 -17.98
CA PRO A 57 -0.57 -1.07 -16.95
C PRO A 57 -0.02 -0.11 -15.88
N VAL A 58 0.11 -0.61 -14.65
CA VAL A 58 0.79 0.13 -13.58
C VAL A 58 2.27 0.28 -13.92
N LEU A 59 2.82 1.47 -13.76
CA LEU A 59 4.26 1.69 -13.82
C LEU A 59 4.88 1.26 -12.49
N VAL A 60 5.47 0.07 -12.48
CA VAL A 60 6.17 -0.45 -11.31
C VAL A 60 7.64 -0.07 -11.39
N GLN A 61 8.17 0.45 -10.30
CA GLN A 61 9.57 0.83 -10.21
C GLN A 61 10.18 0.34 -8.90
N GLU A 62 11.06 -0.65 -8.97
CA GLU A 62 11.85 -1.03 -7.81
C GLU A 62 12.91 0.02 -7.52
N MET A 63 12.95 0.42 -6.26
CA MET A 63 13.85 1.46 -5.76
C MET A 63 15.00 0.83 -4.97
N GLN A 64 16.01 1.61 -4.62
CA GLN A 64 17.16 1.14 -3.86
C GLN A 64 16.93 1.09 -2.33
N SER A 65 15.80 1.63 -1.86
CA SER A 65 15.40 1.61 -0.45
C SER A 65 13.95 2.06 -0.31
N GLU A 66 13.35 1.79 0.87
CA GLU A 66 12.01 2.29 1.20
C GLU A 66 11.95 3.82 1.18
N LYS A 67 13.04 4.50 1.55
CA LYS A 67 13.13 5.96 1.44
C LYS A 67 13.06 6.43 -0.01
N GLY A 68 13.68 5.70 -0.91
CA GLY A 68 13.57 5.95 -2.36
C GLY A 68 12.15 5.74 -2.86
N ALA A 69 11.50 4.65 -2.45
CA ALA A 69 10.10 4.39 -2.78
C ALA A 69 9.17 5.50 -2.28
N ALA A 70 9.33 5.94 -1.01
CA ALA A 70 8.54 7.04 -0.45
C ALA A 70 8.81 8.38 -1.15
N GLY A 71 10.06 8.64 -1.56
CA GLY A 71 10.41 9.84 -2.32
C GLY A 71 9.79 9.87 -3.70
N THR A 72 9.81 8.74 -4.40
CA THR A 72 9.17 8.57 -5.71
C THR A 72 7.66 8.66 -5.61
N LEU A 73 7.04 8.04 -4.57
CA LEU A 73 5.61 8.19 -4.28
C LEU A 73 5.23 9.67 -4.11
N HIS A 74 5.98 10.39 -3.28
CA HIS A 74 5.75 11.83 -3.04
C HIS A 74 5.86 12.65 -4.34
N GLY A 75 6.89 12.41 -5.15
CA GLY A 75 7.09 13.10 -6.42
C GLY A 75 6.02 12.78 -7.45
N ALA A 76 5.64 11.52 -7.60
CA ALA A 76 4.61 11.09 -8.55
C ALA A 76 3.22 11.66 -8.20
N LEU A 77 2.85 11.66 -6.91
CA LEU A 77 1.60 12.28 -6.44
C LEU A 77 1.58 13.80 -6.71
N ASN A 78 2.69 14.50 -6.49
CA ASN A 78 2.80 15.92 -6.82
C ASN A 78 2.71 16.19 -8.33
N ALA A 79 3.15 15.24 -9.16
CA ALA A 79 2.97 15.29 -10.60
C ALA A 79 1.54 14.91 -11.06
N GLY A 80 0.67 14.49 -10.15
CA GLY A 80 -0.74 14.17 -10.41
C GLY A 80 -1.03 12.70 -10.69
N ALA A 81 -0.04 11.80 -10.57
CA ALA A 81 -0.24 10.37 -10.76
C ALA A 81 -0.70 9.70 -9.44
N LEU A 82 -1.74 8.88 -9.49
CA LEU A 82 -2.20 8.08 -8.35
C LEU A 82 -1.15 7.01 -8.01
N THR A 83 -0.62 7.10 -6.82
CA THR A 83 0.57 6.33 -6.44
C THR A 83 0.35 5.57 -5.13
N THR A 84 0.76 4.31 -5.13
CA THR A 84 0.64 3.38 -4.00
C THR A 84 1.98 2.69 -3.76
N THR A 85 2.29 2.37 -2.51
CA THR A 85 3.45 1.54 -2.16
C THR A 85 3.08 0.50 -1.11
N PHE A 86 3.93 -0.52 -0.99
CA PHE A 86 3.75 -1.67 -0.10
C PHE A 86 4.95 -1.76 0.83
N THR A 87 4.70 -1.85 2.14
CA THR A 87 5.79 -1.81 3.12
C THR A 87 5.39 -2.46 4.45
N SER A 88 6.30 -2.54 5.39
CA SER A 88 6.11 -3.12 6.71
C SER A 88 7.21 -2.66 7.66
N SER A 89 6.97 -2.67 8.95
CA SER A 89 7.98 -2.59 10.02
C SER A 89 9.03 -1.47 9.81
N GLN A 90 10.31 -1.84 9.73
CA GLN A 90 11.41 -0.90 9.51
C GLN A 90 11.24 -0.07 8.22
N GLY A 91 10.61 -0.63 7.20
CA GLY A 91 10.33 0.10 5.96
C GLY A 91 9.47 1.34 6.21
N MET A 92 8.43 1.23 7.04
CA MET A 92 7.64 2.39 7.46
C MET A 92 8.48 3.41 8.22
N MET A 93 9.35 2.95 9.13
CA MET A 93 10.24 3.84 9.89
C MET A 93 11.17 4.62 8.97
N ILE A 94 11.68 4.00 7.91
CA ILE A 94 12.53 4.63 6.91
C ILE A 94 11.73 5.64 6.07
N MET A 95 10.46 5.37 5.79
CA MET A 95 9.56 6.26 5.05
C MET A 95 9.05 7.45 5.87
N LEU A 96 9.16 7.43 7.20
CA LEU A 96 8.49 8.35 8.13
C LEU A 96 8.58 9.82 7.75
N SER A 97 9.76 10.30 7.37
CA SER A 97 9.95 11.71 7.02
C SER A 97 9.17 12.13 5.77
N ASN A 98 9.02 11.23 4.80
CA ASN A 98 8.21 11.46 3.61
C ASN A 98 6.71 11.38 3.92
N MET A 99 6.32 10.49 4.84
CA MET A 99 4.92 10.36 5.27
C MET A 99 4.41 11.65 5.92
N PHE A 100 5.24 12.34 6.73
CA PHE A 100 4.89 13.68 7.25
C PHE A 100 4.63 14.69 6.13
N LYS A 101 5.44 14.69 5.07
CA LYS A 101 5.25 15.60 3.93
C LYS A 101 3.95 15.27 3.18
N VAL A 102 3.76 13.99 2.85
CA VAL A 102 2.56 13.51 2.16
C VAL A 102 1.29 13.87 2.92
N ALA A 103 1.31 13.73 4.27
CA ALA A 103 0.20 14.13 5.13
C ALA A 103 -0.01 15.65 5.15
N GLY A 104 1.06 16.42 5.33
CA GLY A 104 0.98 17.88 5.37
C GLY A 104 0.55 18.53 4.06
N GLU A 105 0.84 17.89 2.93
CA GLU A 105 0.45 18.33 1.58
C GLU A 105 -0.91 17.79 1.13
N LEU A 106 -1.58 16.97 1.96
CA LEU A 106 -2.89 16.35 1.66
C LEU A 106 -2.87 15.59 0.33
N LEU A 107 -1.82 14.80 0.11
CA LEU A 107 -1.68 13.99 -1.09
C LEU A 107 -2.45 12.66 -0.93
N PRO A 108 -3.19 12.21 -1.95
CA PRO A 108 -4.03 11.01 -1.89
C PRO A 108 -3.21 9.72 -2.02
N ALA A 109 -2.29 9.51 -1.10
CA ALA A 109 -1.45 8.32 -1.04
C ALA A 109 -2.16 7.16 -0.33
N VAL A 110 -1.94 5.93 -0.81
CA VAL A 110 -2.27 4.74 -0.04
C VAL A 110 -1.00 3.93 0.19
N PHE A 111 -0.73 3.65 1.47
CA PHE A 111 0.35 2.76 1.89
C PHE A 111 -0.29 1.47 2.36
N HIS A 112 -0.05 0.36 1.67
CA HIS A 112 -0.50 -0.96 2.12
C HIS A 112 0.57 -1.60 2.99
N ALA A 113 0.15 -2.14 4.12
CA ALA A 113 1.06 -2.76 5.07
C ALA A 113 0.52 -4.11 5.57
N ALA A 114 1.26 -5.18 5.33
CA ALA A 114 1.15 -6.37 6.16
C ALA A 114 1.99 -6.11 7.41
N SER A 115 1.31 -5.84 8.54
CA SER A 115 1.96 -5.36 9.76
C SER A 115 2.95 -6.37 10.33
N ARG A 116 4.08 -5.86 10.80
CA ARG A 116 5.13 -6.65 11.46
C ARG A 116 5.72 -5.85 12.60
N THR A 117 5.98 -6.53 13.72
CA THR A 117 6.68 -5.96 14.87
C THR A 117 7.97 -5.26 14.46
N ILE A 118 8.21 -4.06 15.00
CA ILE A 118 9.48 -3.35 14.81
C ILE A 118 10.60 -4.10 15.54
N ALA A 119 11.71 -4.35 14.85
CA ALA A 119 12.88 -4.97 15.48
C ALA A 119 13.51 -3.99 16.47
N SER A 120 13.34 -4.27 17.75
CA SER A 120 13.96 -3.53 18.85
C SER A 120 14.97 -4.40 19.63
N ASN A 121 14.53 -5.53 20.16
CA ASN A 121 15.35 -6.46 20.94
C ASN A 121 15.53 -7.83 20.27
N GLY A 122 14.97 -8.02 19.09
CA GLY A 122 15.04 -9.25 18.31
C GLY A 122 14.33 -9.10 16.99
N TYR A 123 14.56 -10.03 16.10
CA TYR A 123 13.88 -10.09 14.80
C TYR A 123 12.71 -11.06 14.87
N THR A 124 11.56 -10.63 14.34
CA THR A 124 10.42 -11.50 14.08
C THR A 124 9.73 -11.05 12.79
N ILE A 125 9.11 -11.99 12.10
CA ILE A 125 8.26 -11.73 10.93
C ILE A 125 6.77 -11.77 11.30
N PHE A 126 6.47 -12.11 12.56
CA PHE A 126 5.09 -12.19 13.02
C PHE A 126 4.47 -10.81 13.20
N ALA A 127 3.16 -10.82 13.08
CA ALA A 127 2.31 -9.66 13.19
C ALA A 127 2.49 -8.89 14.51
N GLY A 128 2.35 -7.58 14.39
CA GLY A 128 2.35 -6.65 15.50
C GLY A 128 2.06 -5.26 14.95
N HIS A 129 1.27 -4.46 15.66
CA HIS A 129 0.81 -3.16 15.18
C HIS A 129 1.69 -1.99 15.64
N ASP A 130 2.84 -2.25 16.23
CA ASP A 130 3.77 -1.22 16.68
C ASP A 130 4.38 -0.42 15.53
N ASP A 131 4.54 -1.02 14.35
CA ASP A 131 4.99 -0.34 13.14
C ASP A 131 3.96 0.71 12.66
N VAL A 132 2.71 0.33 12.48
CA VAL A 132 1.65 1.28 12.06
C VAL A 132 1.35 2.28 13.17
N MET A 133 1.37 1.87 14.44
CA MET A 133 1.15 2.77 15.56
C MET A 133 2.26 3.82 15.70
N ALA A 134 3.49 3.52 15.28
CA ALA A 134 4.58 4.50 15.23
C ALA A 134 4.29 5.63 14.21
N MET A 135 3.48 5.35 13.19
CA MET A 135 3.12 6.34 12.15
C MET A 135 2.02 7.31 12.59
N ARG A 136 1.33 7.08 13.70
CA ARG A 136 0.19 7.93 14.16
C ARG A 136 0.53 9.41 14.29
N GLY A 137 1.78 9.74 14.57
CA GLY A 137 2.25 11.13 14.70
C GLY A 137 2.31 11.88 13.37
N THR A 138 2.24 11.21 12.23
CA THR A 138 2.31 11.83 10.90
C THR A 138 1.03 12.55 10.50
N GLY A 139 -0.11 12.20 11.11
CA GLY A 139 -1.44 12.68 10.69
C GLY A 139 -2.06 11.87 9.55
N ILE A 140 -1.42 10.78 9.10
CA ILE A 140 -2.00 9.86 8.10
C ILE A 140 -3.16 9.10 8.74
N CYS A 141 -4.27 8.95 7.99
CA CYS A 141 -5.38 8.11 8.38
C CYS A 141 -4.96 6.63 8.39
N MET A 142 -5.63 5.82 9.19
CA MET A 142 -5.33 4.39 9.32
C MET A 142 -6.59 3.57 9.17
N MET A 143 -6.53 2.47 8.41
CA MET A 143 -7.60 1.50 8.24
C MET A 143 -7.03 0.13 8.57
N ALA A 144 -7.61 -0.55 9.57
CA ALA A 144 -7.27 -1.90 9.99
C ALA A 144 -8.27 -2.91 9.44
N GLU A 145 -7.80 -4.07 9.03
CA GLU A 145 -8.60 -5.13 8.44
C GLU A 145 -8.30 -6.46 9.15
N SER A 146 -9.32 -7.25 9.40
CA SER A 146 -9.24 -8.47 10.21
C SER A 146 -9.53 -9.76 9.44
N SER A 147 -9.84 -9.67 8.16
CA SER A 147 -10.08 -10.82 7.29
C SER A 147 -9.75 -10.51 5.84
N VAL A 148 -9.43 -11.55 5.05
CA VAL A 148 -9.14 -11.41 3.62
C VAL A 148 -10.28 -10.73 2.85
N GLN A 149 -11.55 -11.00 3.24
CA GLN A 149 -12.68 -10.32 2.63
C GLN A 149 -12.72 -8.83 2.98
N GLU A 150 -12.41 -8.47 4.23
CA GLU A 150 -12.31 -7.06 4.63
C GLU A 150 -11.17 -6.35 3.89
N VAL A 151 -10.01 -7.00 3.75
CA VAL A 151 -8.90 -6.45 2.93
C VAL A 151 -9.36 -6.13 1.52
N MET A 152 -10.11 -7.04 0.88
CA MET A 152 -10.64 -6.84 -0.47
C MET A 152 -11.62 -5.66 -0.52
N ASP A 153 -12.57 -5.61 0.42
CA ASP A 153 -13.66 -4.63 0.39
C ASP A 153 -13.17 -3.23 0.85
N LEU A 154 -12.41 -3.17 1.96
CA LEU A 154 -11.98 -1.92 2.55
C LEU A 154 -10.83 -1.27 1.79
N ALA A 155 -9.94 -2.03 1.15
CA ALA A 155 -8.92 -1.45 0.29
C ALA A 155 -9.54 -0.57 -0.82
N ALA A 156 -10.66 -0.99 -1.41
CA ALA A 156 -11.37 -0.17 -2.40
C ALA A 156 -11.93 1.13 -1.78
N VAL A 157 -12.47 1.03 -0.57
CA VAL A 157 -12.97 2.19 0.19
C VAL A 157 -11.82 3.14 0.53
N VAL A 158 -10.67 2.60 0.94
CA VAL A 158 -9.47 3.38 1.26
C VAL A 158 -8.99 4.18 0.06
N HIS A 159 -8.84 3.55 -1.10
CA HIS A 159 -8.42 4.26 -2.32
C HIS A 159 -9.43 5.33 -2.73
N ALA A 160 -10.73 5.00 -2.74
CA ALA A 160 -11.77 5.96 -3.07
C ALA A 160 -11.81 7.15 -2.08
N THR A 161 -11.61 6.88 -0.79
CA THR A 161 -11.56 7.92 0.26
C THR A 161 -10.32 8.79 0.11
N ALA A 162 -9.13 8.18 -0.10
CA ALA A 162 -7.90 8.93 -0.31
C ALA A 162 -8.02 9.92 -1.46
N ILE A 163 -8.60 9.49 -2.57
CA ILE A 163 -8.80 10.33 -3.76
C ILE A 163 -9.84 11.43 -3.50
N SER A 164 -11.02 11.08 -2.95
CA SER A 164 -12.13 12.02 -2.82
C SER A 164 -11.91 13.06 -1.72
N CYS A 165 -11.27 12.65 -0.61
CA CYS A 165 -11.01 13.52 0.54
C CYS A 165 -9.63 14.18 0.49
N ARG A 166 -8.75 13.75 -0.43
CA ARG A 166 -7.36 14.20 -0.52
C ARG A 166 -6.61 14.00 0.80
N VAL A 167 -6.65 12.78 1.32
CA VAL A 167 -5.95 12.39 2.55
C VAL A 167 -5.13 11.12 2.31
N PRO A 168 -3.91 11.03 2.82
CA PRO A 168 -3.16 9.79 2.77
C PRO A 168 -3.69 8.79 3.81
N ILE A 169 -3.66 7.51 3.46
CA ILE A 169 -4.16 6.44 4.31
C ILE A 169 -3.15 5.29 4.35
N ILE A 170 -2.90 4.76 5.54
CA ILE A 170 -2.27 3.45 5.73
C ILE A 170 -3.38 2.43 5.83
N ASN A 171 -3.40 1.48 4.92
CA ASN A 171 -4.29 0.33 4.89
C ASN A 171 -3.50 -0.88 5.37
N PHE A 172 -3.87 -1.50 6.49
CA PHE A 172 -3.05 -2.53 7.10
C PHE A 172 -3.84 -3.70 7.66
N PHE A 173 -3.21 -4.84 7.62
CA PHE A 173 -3.68 -6.12 8.15
C PHE A 173 -2.48 -6.92 8.68
N ASP A 174 -2.74 -8.00 9.42
CA ASP A 174 -1.75 -8.94 9.90
C ASP A 174 -2.09 -10.40 9.57
#